data_a77c13f708360c52aa65872508082672
#
_entry.id   a77c13f708360c52aa65872508082672
#
_cell.length_a   1.000
_cell.length_b   1.000
_cell.length_c   1.000
_cell.angle_alpha   90.00
_cell.angle_beta   90.00
_cell.angle_gamma   90.00
#
_symmetry.space_group_name_H-M   'P 1'
#
loop_
_entity.id
_entity.type
_entity.pdbx_description
1 polymer ?
#
loop_
_entity_poly.entity_id
_entity_poly.type
_entity_poly.pdbx_seq_one_letter_code
_entity_poly.pdbx_strand_id
1 'polypeptide(L)'
;MPQPQGSKGQDTKKKVTIIEIADAAGVSKSTVSLVLTGRGAVKPETRQHVLETMGRLGYVYNRGAANLRNAQSRIVGLVLNDLSNPFFAEFAIGVEKVLQMAGYVAFMANTAESVVRQEQVMRMMREHGAGGIILCPALDTRPEHLDWVRAAGTALLVAIRRLPDVAVSHVVPENLAGASRITRHLINLGHERIAFLGGMHSMVVRQERHGGFLAAMEAAGRNVDPALNLESMPTRDGGFGAMSTVLSLADRPTAVVCYNDVTAIGAMLAAARHGLVVGRDIAIVGFDDTSEARHVSPALTTVAVDPVGLGERAAALLLKQINDPAAEPESFIGSANLVIRESCGAYQRALAAAG
;
A
#
# COMPACT_ATOMS: atom_id res chain seq x y z
N MET A 1 24.78 -43.96 -42.02
CA MET A 1 25.38 -42.99 -41.13
C MET A 1 24.61 -42.99 -39.82
N PRO A 2 25.24 -43.30 -38.66
CA PRO A 2 24.51 -43.49 -37.40
C PRO A 2 24.26 -42.16 -36.70
N GLN A 3 23.10 -42.06 -36.07
CA GLN A 3 22.75 -40.96 -35.14
C GLN A 3 23.54 -41.07 -33.83
N PRO A 4 23.90 -39.96 -33.17
CA PRO A 4 24.42 -40.01 -31.80
C PRO A 4 23.25 -39.91 -30.81
N GLN A 5 23.06 -40.96 -30.04
CA GLN A 5 22.33 -40.97 -28.80
C GLN A 5 23.12 -40.18 -27.75
N GLY A 6 22.49 -39.19 -27.17
CA GLY A 6 23.01 -38.40 -26.07
C GLY A 6 21.95 -38.16 -25.02
N SER A 7 21.63 -39.16 -24.20
CA SER A 7 20.82 -38.98 -22.98
C SER A 7 21.68 -38.29 -21.93
N LYS A 8 21.42 -36.99 -21.66
CA LYS A 8 21.84 -36.36 -20.43
C LYS A 8 20.75 -36.55 -19.38
N GLY A 9 21.01 -37.51 -18.45
CA GLY A 9 20.23 -37.68 -17.25
C GLY A 9 20.21 -36.37 -16.44
N GLN A 10 19.02 -35.83 -16.22
CA GLN A 10 18.81 -34.81 -15.18
C GLN A 10 19.07 -35.46 -13.83
N ASP A 11 20.14 -35.05 -13.19
CA ASP A 11 20.50 -35.39 -11.81
C ASP A 11 19.46 -34.74 -10.88
N THR A 12 18.35 -35.43 -10.63
CA THR A 12 17.35 -35.01 -9.64
C THR A 12 18.00 -35.18 -8.25
N LYS A 13 18.59 -34.12 -7.71
CA LYS A 13 19.07 -34.07 -6.33
C LYS A 13 17.98 -34.64 -5.41
N LYS A 14 18.23 -35.82 -4.85
CA LYS A 14 17.33 -36.51 -3.92
C LYS A 14 17.02 -35.58 -2.75
N LYS A 15 15.76 -35.27 -2.55
CA LYS A 15 15.28 -34.35 -1.51
C LYS A 15 15.51 -35.00 -0.15
N VAL A 16 16.36 -34.42 0.70
CA VAL A 16 16.64 -34.90 2.06
C VAL A 16 15.32 -35.00 2.85
N THR A 17 15.13 -36.07 3.59
CA THR A 17 13.91 -36.37 4.36
C THR A 17 14.16 -36.21 5.87
N ILE A 18 13.07 -36.07 6.66
CA ILE A 18 13.16 -36.05 8.14
C ILE A 18 13.78 -37.33 8.69
N ILE A 19 13.63 -38.48 8.00
CA ILE A 19 14.18 -39.75 8.39
C ILE A 19 15.72 -39.70 8.25
N GLU A 20 16.22 -39.22 7.12
CA GLU A 20 17.66 -39.08 6.87
C GLU A 20 18.33 -38.09 7.85
N ILE A 21 17.60 -37.06 8.31
CA ILE A 21 18.06 -36.16 9.36
C ILE A 21 18.13 -36.89 10.71
N ALA A 22 17.10 -37.65 11.06
CA ALA A 22 17.04 -38.40 12.31
C ALA A 22 18.18 -39.40 12.40
N ASP A 23 18.43 -40.15 11.33
CA ASP A 23 19.51 -41.12 11.22
C ASP A 23 20.89 -40.43 11.32
N ALA A 24 21.10 -39.32 10.60
CA ALA A 24 22.35 -38.56 10.60
C ALA A 24 22.64 -37.83 11.93
N ALA A 25 21.58 -37.44 12.67
CA ALA A 25 21.70 -36.81 13.98
C ALA A 25 21.67 -37.80 15.15
N GLY A 26 21.47 -39.11 14.91
CA GLY A 26 21.39 -40.13 15.95
C GLY A 26 20.20 -39.97 16.90
N VAL A 27 19.09 -39.39 16.41
CA VAL A 27 17.87 -39.12 17.22
C VAL A 27 16.61 -39.74 16.59
N SER A 28 15.52 -39.80 17.33
CA SER A 28 14.26 -40.28 16.78
C SER A 28 13.63 -39.27 15.81
N LYS A 29 12.84 -39.76 14.84
CA LYS A 29 12.04 -38.92 13.94
C LYS A 29 11.12 -37.95 14.73
N SER A 30 10.60 -38.38 15.86
CA SER A 30 9.80 -37.53 16.76
C SER A 30 10.62 -36.40 17.36
N THR A 31 11.88 -36.64 17.74
CA THR A 31 12.81 -35.61 18.24
C THR A 31 13.07 -34.55 17.17
N VAL A 32 13.36 -34.96 15.93
CA VAL A 32 13.51 -34.02 14.80
C VAL A 32 12.23 -33.19 14.59
N SER A 33 11.07 -33.84 14.65
CA SER A 33 9.77 -33.13 14.52
C SER A 33 9.56 -32.13 15.65
N LEU A 34 9.90 -32.43 16.90
CA LEU A 34 9.81 -31.49 18.03
C LEU A 34 10.77 -30.31 17.87
N VAL A 35 12.00 -30.55 17.37
CA VAL A 35 12.95 -29.47 17.05
C VAL A 35 12.40 -28.54 15.97
N LEU A 36 11.84 -29.09 14.89
CA LEU A 36 11.29 -28.34 13.76
C LEU A 36 10.05 -27.52 14.13
N THR A 37 9.19 -28.06 15.00
CA THR A 37 7.94 -27.38 15.40
C THR A 37 8.12 -26.45 16.58
N GLY A 38 9.28 -26.48 17.27
CA GLY A 38 9.51 -25.73 18.49
C GLY A 38 8.68 -26.20 19.69
N ARG A 39 7.94 -27.32 19.58
CA ARG A 39 7.05 -27.84 20.62
C ARG A 39 7.76 -28.93 21.42
N GLY A 40 7.44 -29.02 22.72
CA GLY A 40 8.00 -30.05 23.63
C GLY A 40 9.39 -29.74 24.18
N ALA A 41 9.76 -30.46 25.24
CA ALA A 41 11.02 -30.33 25.92
C ALA A 41 12.11 -31.13 25.18
N VAL A 42 12.92 -30.45 24.35
CA VAL A 42 14.15 -31.00 23.76
C VAL A 42 15.32 -30.28 24.39
N LYS A 43 16.31 -31.05 24.89
CA LYS A 43 17.55 -30.49 25.48
C LYS A 43 18.21 -29.51 24.49
N PRO A 44 18.77 -28.37 24.97
CA PRO A 44 19.39 -27.37 24.10
C PRO A 44 20.49 -27.96 23.18
N GLU A 45 21.30 -28.87 23.70
CA GLU A 45 22.39 -29.49 22.95
C GLU A 45 21.85 -30.38 21.82
N THR A 46 20.79 -31.15 22.09
CA THR A 46 20.13 -31.99 21.08
C THR A 46 19.49 -31.14 20.00
N ARG A 47 18.87 -30.02 20.38
CA ARG A 47 18.25 -29.06 19.42
C ARG A 47 19.33 -28.49 18.50
N GLN A 48 20.44 -28.03 19.06
CA GLN A 48 21.54 -27.45 18.30
C GLN A 48 22.13 -28.47 17.32
N HIS A 49 22.37 -29.69 17.79
CA HIS A 49 22.93 -30.78 16.97
C HIS A 49 22.02 -31.15 15.78
N VAL A 50 20.69 -31.20 15.98
CA VAL A 50 19.73 -31.44 14.90
C VAL A 50 19.77 -30.31 13.88
N LEU A 51 19.78 -29.02 14.31
CA LEU A 51 19.80 -27.86 13.42
C LEU A 51 21.11 -27.83 12.59
N GLU A 52 22.27 -28.14 13.18
CA GLU A 52 23.56 -28.23 12.48
C GLU A 52 23.55 -29.36 11.44
N THR A 53 22.99 -30.52 11.80
CA THR A 53 22.85 -31.66 10.89
C THR A 53 21.94 -31.31 9.70
N MET A 54 20.86 -30.61 9.95
CA MET A 54 19.98 -30.11 8.87
C MET A 54 20.70 -29.15 7.92
N GLY A 55 21.46 -28.18 8.47
CA GLY A 55 22.24 -27.24 7.68
C GLY A 55 23.31 -27.97 6.83
N ARG A 56 24.04 -28.96 7.38
CA ARG A 56 25.02 -29.76 6.69
C ARG A 56 24.43 -30.59 5.54
N LEU A 57 23.23 -31.13 5.73
CA LEU A 57 22.51 -31.91 4.71
C LEU A 57 21.79 -31.05 3.68
N GLY A 58 21.76 -29.71 3.84
CA GLY A 58 21.01 -28.82 2.96
C GLY A 58 19.48 -28.99 3.05
N TYR A 59 18.99 -29.46 4.19
CA TYR A 59 17.55 -29.66 4.39
C TYR A 59 16.86 -28.33 4.64
N VAL A 60 15.92 -27.99 3.78
CA VAL A 60 15.00 -26.88 3.99
C VAL A 60 13.67 -27.43 4.48
N TYR A 61 13.28 -27.03 5.69
CA TYR A 61 11.99 -27.46 6.28
C TYR A 61 10.82 -27.03 5.41
N ASN A 62 10.13 -27.98 4.81
CA ASN A 62 8.93 -27.73 4.03
C ASN A 62 7.75 -27.46 4.98
N ARG A 63 7.59 -26.19 5.38
CA ARG A 63 6.47 -25.76 6.23
C ARG A 63 5.12 -25.99 5.58
N GLY A 64 5.01 -26.01 4.25
CA GLY A 64 3.78 -26.32 3.54
C GLY A 64 3.24 -27.71 3.84
N ALA A 65 4.11 -28.72 3.84
CA ALA A 65 3.73 -30.09 4.22
C ALA A 65 3.43 -30.24 5.73
N ALA A 66 4.00 -29.39 6.57
CA ALA A 66 3.74 -29.38 8.02
C ALA A 66 2.48 -28.60 8.39
N ASN A 67 2.15 -27.55 7.63
CA ASN A 67 0.90 -26.76 7.78
C ASN A 67 -0.35 -27.61 7.47
N LEU A 68 -0.26 -28.62 6.60
CA LEU A 68 -1.30 -29.61 6.40
C LEU A 68 -1.63 -30.42 7.68
N ARG A 69 -0.72 -30.45 8.67
CA ARG A 69 -0.93 -31.14 9.96
C ARG A 69 -1.31 -30.20 11.11
N ASN A 70 -1.01 -28.89 11.02
CA ASN A 70 -1.13 -27.95 12.14
C ASN A 70 -1.94 -26.69 11.83
N ALA A 71 -2.74 -26.64 10.78
CA ALA A 71 -3.77 -25.63 10.48
C ALA A 71 -3.42 -24.12 10.66
N GLN A 72 -2.18 -23.73 10.93
CA GLN A 72 -1.80 -22.31 11.10
C GLN A 72 -0.66 -21.93 10.16
N SER A 73 -1.05 -21.35 9.03
CA SER A 73 -0.08 -20.66 8.16
C SER A 73 0.40 -19.37 8.81
N ARG A 74 1.70 -19.08 8.71
CA ARG A 74 2.30 -17.82 9.13
C ARG A 74 2.65 -16.91 7.95
N ILE A 75 1.89 -17.03 6.88
CA ILE A 75 2.01 -16.21 5.68
C ILE A 75 0.78 -15.32 5.61
N VAL A 76 1.00 -14.03 5.38
CA VAL A 76 -0.04 -13.04 5.05
C VAL A 76 0.21 -12.53 3.64
N GLY A 77 -0.83 -12.52 2.82
CA GLY A 77 -0.79 -11.88 1.50
C GLY A 77 -0.93 -10.38 1.65
N LEU A 78 -0.04 -9.61 1.02
CA LEU A 78 -0.15 -8.17 0.88
C LEU A 78 -0.30 -7.83 -0.60
N VAL A 79 -1.53 -7.49 -1.00
CA VAL A 79 -1.88 -7.18 -2.39
C VAL A 79 -2.01 -5.67 -2.55
N LEU A 80 -1.07 -5.08 -3.28
CA LEU A 80 -0.97 -3.65 -3.53
C LEU A 80 -1.37 -3.33 -4.97
N ASN A 81 -1.93 -2.15 -5.18
CA ASN A 81 -2.39 -1.75 -6.51
C ASN A 81 -1.32 -1.01 -7.33
N ASP A 82 -0.38 -0.30 -6.69
CA ASP A 82 0.67 0.46 -7.40
C ASP A 82 1.95 0.60 -6.55
N LEU A 83 2.97 -0.20 -6.85
CA LEU A 83 4.29 -0.11 -6.20
C LEU A 83 5.16 1.05 -6.69
N SER A 84 4.75 1.76 -7.74
CA SER A 84 5.48 2.95 -8.22
C SER A 84 5.24 4.19 -7.35
N ASN A 85 4.15 4.19 -6.56
CA ASN A 85 3.86 5.23 -5.58
C ASN A 85 4.55 4.90 -4.23
N PRO A 86 5.48 5.74 -3.73
CA PRO A 86 6.18 5.53 -2.46
C PRO A 86 5.29 5.30 -1.26
N PHE A 87 4.06 5.84 -1.26
CA PHE A 87 3.05 5.60 -0.25
C PHE A 87 2.86 4.10 0.07
N PHE A 88 2.77 3.26 -0.97
CA PHE A 88 2.56 1.82 -0.77
C PHE A 88 3.79 1.09 -0.23
N ALA A 89 4.99 1.59 -0.49
CA ALA A 89 6.21 1.07 0.13
C ALA A 89 6.24 1.40 1.64
N GLU A 90 5.89 2.64 2.01
CA GLU A 90 5.80 3.06 3.42
C GLU A 90 4.69 2.28 4.16
N PHE A 91 3.53 2.08 3.53
CA PHE A 91 2.45 1.23 4.05
C PHE A 91 2.92 -0.21 4.28
N ALA A 92 3.63 -0.79 3.32
CA ALA A 92 4.16 -2.16 3.43
C ALA A 92 5.17 -2.31 4.58
N ILE A 93 6.01 -1.30 4.84
CA ILE A 93 6.93 -1.27 5.99
C ILE A 93 6.15 -1.38 7.30
N GLY A 94 5.04 -0.64 7.43
CA GLY A 94 4.17 -0.72 8.61
C GLY A 94 3.55 -2.10 8.80
N VAL A 95 3.05 -2.70 7.70
CA VAL A 95 2.51 -4.07 7.70
C VAL A 95 3.57 -5.07 8.12
N GLU A 96 4.77 -5.02 7.51
CA GLU A 96 5.86 -5.96 7.78
C GLU A 96 6.30 -5.91 9.24
N LYS A 97 6.44 -4.72 9.81
CA LYS A 97 6.85 -4.51 11.21
C LYS A 97 5.96 -5.29 12.19
N VAL A 98 4.64 -5.20 12.05
CA VAL A 98 3.69 -5.90 12.93
C VAL A 98 3.69 -7.40 12.67
N LEU A 99 3.72 -7.82 11.40
CA LEU A 99 3.75 -9.23 11.02
C LEU A 99 5.02 -9.91 11.54
N GLN A 100 6.18 -9.28 11.41
CA GLN A 100 7.46 -9.79 11.91
C GLN A 100 7.43 -10.02 13.43
N MET A 101 6.92 -9.06 14.20
CA MET A 101 6.78 -9.19 15.66
C MET A 101 5.87 -10.35 16.07
N ALA A 102 4.84 -10.64 15.26
CA ALA A 102 3.94 -11.77 15.46
C ALA A 102 4.45 -13.09 14.86
N GLY A 103 5.64 -13.11 14.24
CA GLY A 103 6.25 -14.29 13.62
C GLY A 103 5.59 -14.69 12.28
N TYR A 104 4.96 -13.74 11.60
CA TYR A 104 4.42 -13.90 10.25
C TYR A 104 5.35 -13.30 9.20
N VAL A 105 5.16 -13.70 7.93
CA VAL A 105 5.88 -13.19 6.76
C VAL A 105 4.85 -12.64 5.76
N ALA A 106 5.11 -11.48 5.20
CA ALA A 106 4.31 -10.91 4.12
C ALA A 106 4.76 -11.47 2.75
N PHE A 107 3.80 -11.99 1.98
CA PHE A 107 3.98 -12.24 0.54
C PHE A 107 3.31 -11.10 -0.23
N MET A 108 4.14 -10.28 -0.88
CA MET A 108 3.67 -9.07 -1.56
C MET A 108 3.45 -9.32 -3.05
N ALA A 109 2.37 -8.75 -3.60
CA ALA A 109 2.12 -8.70 -5.03
C ALA A 109 1.58 -7.32 -5.44
N ASN A 110 1.99 -6.89 -6.66
CA ASN A 110 1.48 -5.69 -7.31
C ASN A 110 0.45 -6.06 -8.37
N THR A 111 -0.73 -5.46 -8.33
CA THR A 111 -1.79 -5.69 -9.30
C THR A 111 -1.72 -4.77 -10.52
N ALA A 112 -1.00 -3.66 -10.42
CA ALA A 112 -0.96 -2.60 -11.44
C ALA A 112 -2.38 -2.18 -11.87
N GLU A 113 -3.29 -2.01 -10.91
CA GLU A 113 -4.70 -1.64 -11.08
C GLU A 113 -5.55 -2.66 -11.88
N SER A 114 -5.08 -3.90 -12.06
CA SER A 114 -5.82 -4.95 -12.78
C SER A 114 -6.59 -5.86 -11.82
N VAL A 115 -7.93 -5.86 -11.90
CA VAL A 115 -8.81 -6.77 -11.13
C VAL A 115 -8.52 -8.24 -11.46
N VAL A 116 -8.26 -8.57 -12.73
CA VAL A 116 -7.92 -9.92 -13.15
C VAL A 116 -6.63 -10.40 -12.47
N ARG A 117 -5.60 -9.54 -12.46
CA ARG A 117 -4.34 -9.85 -11.77
C ARG A 117 -4.53 -9.93 -10.26
N GLN A 118 -5.36 -9.07 -9.69
CA GLN A 118 -5.73 -9.10 -8.27
C GLN A 118 -6.28 -10.47 -7.88
N GLU A 119 -7.28 -10.98 -8.61
CA GLU A 119 -7.84 -12.30 -8.33
C GLU A 119 -6.81 -13.42 -8.48
N GLN A 120 -6.01 -13.39 -9.53
CA GLN A 120 -4.96 -14.40 -9.76
C GLN A 120 -3.97 -14.46 -8.59
N VAL A 121 -3.43 -13.30 -8.17
CA VAL A 121 -2.43 -13.28 -7.08
C VAL A 121 -3.05 -13.67 -5.74
N MET A 122 -4.29 -13.27 -5.46
CA MET A 122 -4.99 -13.66 -4.22
C MET A 122 -5.24 -15.17 -4.18
N ARG A 123 -5.63 -15.81 -5.31
CA ARG A 123 -5.77 -17.28 -5.41
C ARG A 123 -4.45 -17.98 -5.17
N MET A 124 -3.36 -17.53 -5.85
CA MET A 124 -2.01 -18.08 -5.66
C MET A 124 -1.54 -17.96 -4.21
N MET A 125 -1.72 -16.80 -3.57
CA MET A 125 -1.36 -16.61 -2.16
C MET A 125 -2.07 -17.61 -1.26
N ARG A 126 -3.35 -17.85 -1.50
CA ARG A 126 -4.12 -18.84 -0.74
C ARG A 126 -3.65 -20.26 -1.02
N GLU A 127 -3.41 -20.64 -2.28
CA GLU A 127 -2.87 -21.95 -2.66
C GLU A 127 -1.51 -22.20 -2.00
N HIS A 128 -0.70 -21.15 -1.82
CA HIS A 128 0.56 -21.20 -1.09
C HIS A 128 0.41 -21.05 0.43
N GLY A 129 -0.81 -21.10 0.94
CA GLY A 129 -1.10 -21.19 2.36
C GLY A 129 -1.13 -19.84 3.08
N ALA A 130 -1.45 -18.74 2.43
CA ALA A 130 -1.69 -17.50 3.14
C ALA A 130 -2.89 -17.64 4.08
N GLY A 131 -2.70 -17.34 5.37
CA GLY A 131 -3.74 -17.40 6.41
C GLY A 131 -4.69 -16.21 6.38
N GLY A 132 -4.29 -15.12 5.75
CA GLY A 132 -5.09 -13.92 5.53
C GLY A 132 -4.50 -13.03 4.46
N ILE A 133 -5.28 -12.06 3.99
CA ILE A 133 -4.91 -11.13 2.92
C ILE A 133 -5.24 -9.70 3.33
N ILE A 134 -4.27 -8.79 3.22
CA ILE A 134 -4.47 -7.34 3.19
C ILE A 134 -4.56 -6.95 1.73
N LEU A 135 -5.67 -6.36 1.33
CA LEU A 135 -5.96 -5.96 -0.03
C LEU A 135 -6.08 -4.44 -0.15
N CYS A 136 -5.21 -3.82 -0.95
CA CYS A 136 -5.46 -2.50 -1.53
C CYS A 136 -6.14 -2.72 -2.87
N PRO A 137 -7.47 -2.49 -2.99
CA PRO A 137 -8.24 -2.90 -4.16
C PRO A 137 -7.75 -2.22 -5.45
N ALA A 138 -7.64 -2.99 -6.52
CA ALA A 138 -7.45 -2.47 -7.87
C ALA A 138 -8.65 -1.64 -8.32
N LEU A 139 -8.45 -0.80 -9.33
CA LEU A 139 -9.52 -0.05 -9.97
C LEU A 139 -10.64 -1.01 -10.44
N ASP A 140 -11.89 -0.59 -10.31
CA ASP A 140 -13.08 -1.38 -10.67
C ASP A 140 -13.27 -2.70 -9.88
N THR A 141 -12.57 -2.88 -8.75
CA THR A 141 -12.87 -3.98 -7.84
C THR A 141 -14.28 -3.82 -7.29
N ARG A 142 -15.09 -4.90 -7.38
CA ARG A 142 -16.46 -4.97 -6.89
C ARG A 142 -16.59 -6.04 -5.79
N PRO A 143 -17.65 -6.00 -4.96
CA PRO A 143 -17.89 -7.00 -3.93
C PRO A 143 -17.81 -8.45 -4.43
N GLU A 144 -18.35 -8.73 -5.62
CA GLU A 144 -18.41 -10.09 -6.21
C GLU A 144 -17.01 -10.68 -6.45
N HIS A 145 -16.00 -9.85 -6.71
CA HIS A 145 -14.62 -10.31 -6.89
C HIS A 145 -14.00 -10.88 -5.60
N LEU A 146 -14.64 -10.62 -4.44
CA LEU A 146 -14.16 -11.06 -3.12
C LEU A 146 -14.98 -12.17 -2.49
N ASP A 147 -16.13 -12.55 -3.08
CA ASP A 147 -17.04 -13.55 -2.52
C ASP A 147 -16.36 -14.90 -2.30
N TRP A 148 -15.51 -15.32 -3.22
CA TRP A 148 -14.78 -16.58 -3.11
C TRP A 148 -13.79 -16.60 -1.93
N VAL A 149 -13.18 -15.46 -1.58
CA VAL A 149 -12.24 -15.32 -0.45
C VAL A 149 -13.02 -15.53 0.86
N ARG A 150 -14.18 -14.87 0.96
CA ARG A 150 -15.08 -14.93 2.11
C ARG A 150 -15.65 -16.34 2.27
N ALA A 151 -16.17 -16.94 1.19
CA ALA A 151 -16.68 -18.32 1.17
C ALA A 151 -15.61 -19.34 1.57
N ALA A 152 -14.37 -19.04 1.33
CA ALA A 152 -13.23 -19.87 1.69
C ALA A 152 -12.77 -19.71 3.15
N GLY A 153 -13.37 -18.82 3.93
CA GLY A 153 -12.99 -18.54 5.32
C GLY A 153 -11.59 -17.93 5.47
N THR A 154 -11.04 -17.30 4.41
CA THR A 154 -9.75 -16.60 4.48
C THR A 154 -9.95 -15.23 5.10
N ALA A 155 -9.20 -14.90 6.15
CA ALA A 155 -9.23 -13.57 6.75
C ALA A 155 -8.88 -12.50 5.69
N LEU A 156 -9.74 -11.50 5.54
CA LEU A 156 -9.59 -10.44 4.53
C LEU A 156 -9.75 -9.07 5.19
N LEU A 157 -8.77 -8.20 4.97
CA LEU A 157 -8.83 -6.79 5.32
C LEU A 157 -8.65 -5.95 4.06
N VAL A 158 -9.52 -4.95 3.89
CA VAL A 158 -9.41 -3.96 2.82
C VAL A 158 -8.70 -2.72 3.33
N ALA A 159 -7.68 -2.25 2.62
CA ALA A 159 -6.89 -1.08 3.01
C ALA A 159 -6.90 0.01 1.95
N ILE A 160 -6.76 1.26 2.38
CA ILE A 160 -6.56 2.49 1.59
C ILE A 160 -7.79 2.92 0.79
N ARG A 161 -8.51 1.99 0.16
CA ARG A 161 -9.74 2.23 -0.60
C ARG A 161 -10.89 1.46 0.03
N ARG A 162 -12.00 2.12 0.29
CA ARG A 162 -13.22 1.43 0.72
C ARG A 162 -13.82 0.65 -0.45
N LEU A 163 -14.41 -0.48 -0.11
CA LEU A 163 -15.32 -1.18 -1.00
C LEU A 163 -16.72 -1.08 -0.36
N PRO A 164 -17.65 -0.35 -0.98
CA PRO A 164 -19.04 -0.31 -0.52
C PRO A 164 -19.64 -1.72 -0.49
N ASP A 165 -20.57 -1.95 0.43
CA ASP A 165 -21.37 -3.18 0.52
C ASP A 165 -20.58 -4.47 0.79
N VAL A 166 -19.35 -4.37 1.27
CA VAL A 166 -18.53 -5.51 1.70
C VAL A 166 -18.35 -5.48 3.21
N ALA A 167 -18.88 -6.49 3.90
CA ALA A 167 -18.69 -6.66 5.34
C ALA A 167 -17.31 -7.27 5.64
N VAL A 168 -16.27 -6.45 5.59
CA VAL A 168 -14.87 -6.78 5.94
C VAL A 168 -14.25 -5.66 6.73
N SER A 169 -13.26 -5.97 7.54
CA SER A 169 -12.48 -4.93 8.21
C SER A 169 -11.79 -4.03 7.19
N HIS A 170 -11.73 -2.74 7.49
CA HIS A 170 -11.03 -1.80 6.62
C HIS A 170 -10.21 -0.76 7.39
N VAL A 171 -9.12 -0.34 6.76
CA VAL A 171 -8.22 0.70 7.24
C VAL A 171 -8.03 1.71 6.11
N VAL A 172 -8.54 2.94 6.30
CA VAL A 172 -8.50 3.99 5.26
C VAL A 172 -8.13 5.34 5.87
N PRO A 173 -7.51 6.26 5.11
CA PRO A 173 -7.32 7.64 5.57
C PRO A 173 -8.62 8.45 5.49
N GLU A 174 -8.68 9.55 6.28
CA GLU A 174 -9.77 10.51 6.27
C GLU A 174 -9.69 11.43 5.03
N ASN A 175 -9.94 10.88 3.85
CA ASN A 175 -9.72 11.55 2.56
C ASN A 175 -10.53 12.85 2.41
N LEU A 176 -11.84 12.80 2.68
CA LEU A 176 -12.75 13.94 2.49
C LEU A 176 -12.35 15.12 3.38
N ALA A 177 -12.15 14.88 4.67
CA ALA A 177 -11.81 15.94 5.61
C ALA A 177 -10.39 16.49 5.37
N GLY A 178 -9.41 15.62 5.02
CA GLY A 178 -8.07 16.03 4.65
C GLY A 178 -8.06 16.97 3.44
N ALA A 179 -8.77 16.61 2.37
CA ALA A 179 -8.90 17.43 1.18
C ALA A 179 -9.62 18.77 1.45
N SER A 180 -10.66 18.74 2.28
CA SER A 180 -11.33 19.97 2.72
C SER A 180 -10.39 20.88 3.52
N ARG A 181 -9.56 20.34 4.41
CA ARG A 181 -8.57 21.13 5.20
C ARG A 181 -7.55 21.82 4.32
N ILE A 182 -6.95 21.11 3.36
CA ILE A 182 -5.92 21.69 2.49
C ILE A 182 -6.50 22.71 1.50
N THR A 183 -7.72 22.47 1.02
CA THR A 183 -8.42 23.43 0.15
C THR A 183 -8.77 24.71 0.91
N ARG A 184 -9.29 24.62 2.13
CA ARG A 184 -9.53 25.79 2.99
C ARG A 184 -8.27 26.56 3.30
N HIS A 185 -7.13 25.88 3.46
CA HIS A 185 -5.85 26.56 3.63
C HIS A 185 -5.51 27.44 2.43
N LEU A 186 -5.67 26.96 1.19
CA LEU A 186 -5.46 27.76 -0.02
C LEU A 186 -6.45 28.93 -0.11
N ILE A 187 -7.73 28.72 0.20
CA ILE A 187 -8.76 29.78 0.24
C ILE A 187 -8.38 30.86 1.26
N ASN A 188 -7.91 30.47 2.45
CA ASN A 188 -7.46 31.40 3.50
C ASN A 188 -6.20 32.18 3.07
N LEU A 189 -5.37 31.64 2.19
CA LEU A 189 -4.29 32.37 1.54
C LEU A 189 -4.77 33.33 0.44
N GLY A 190 -6.08 33.42 0.19
CA GLY A 190 -6.67 34.34 -0.80
C GLY A 190 -6.73 33.80 -2.22
N HIS A 191 -6.56 32.48 -2.42
CA HIS A 191 -6.77 31.86 -3.73
C HIS A 191 -8.28 31.68 -3.99
N GLU A 192 -8.73 32.21 -5.11
CA GLU A 192 -10.14 32.16 -5.53
C GLU A 192 -10.36 31.11 -6.63
N ARG A 193 -9.41 31.04 -7.58
CA ARG A 193 -9.44 30.13 -8.71
C ARG A 193 -8.47 28.99 -8.47
N ILE A 194 -9.00 27.84 -8.05
CA ILE A 194 -8.25 26.67 -7.61
C ILE A 194 -8.59 25.49 -8.50
N ALA A 195 -7.57 24.79 -9.04
CA ALA A 195 -7.75 23.58 -9.80
C ALA A 195 -7.66 22.33 -8.91
N PHE A 196 -8.34 21.25 -9.33
CA PHE A 196 -8.14 19.90 -8.79
C PHE A 196 -7.60 18.98 -9.90
N LEU A 197 -6.41 18.37 -9.67
CA LEU A 197 -5.73 17.56 -10.68
C LEU A 197 -5.47 16.13 -10.21
N GLY A 198 -5.74 15.17 -11.09
CA GLY A 198 -5.34 13.77 -10.94
C GLY A 198 -6.41 12.85 -10.36
N GLY A 199 -6.09 11.56 -10.42
CA GLY A 199 -7.02 10.48 -10.17
C GLY A 199 -8.07 10.33 -11.29
N MET A 200 -8.62 9.12 -11.45
CA MET A 200 -9.72 8.86 -12.39
C MET A 200 -11.06 8.95 -11.66
N HIS A 201 -12.12 9.40 -12.31
CA HIS A 201 -13.44 9.58 -11.70
C HIS A 201 -13.98 8.31 -11.04
N SER A 202 -13.66 7.15 -11.59
CA SER A 202 -14.05 5.86 -11.02
C SER A 202 -13.34 5.49 -9.70
N MET A 203 -12.25 6.18 -9.32
CA MET A 203 -11.54 5.94 -8.08
C MET A 203 -12.30 6.52 -6.88
N VAL A 204 -12.71 5.65 -5.94
CA VAL A 204 -13.39 6.06 -4.69
C VAL A 204 -12.58 7.12 -3.92
N VAL A 205 -11.27 6.95 -3.81
CA VAL A 205 -10.38 7.93 -3.13
C VAL A 205 -10.43 9.29 -3.83
N ARG A 206 -10.52 9.33 -5.18
CA ARG A 206 -10.69 10.59 -5.89
C ARG A 206 -12.03 11.23 -5.58
N GLN A 207 -13.09 10.44 -5.57
CA GLN A 207 -14.45 10.95 -5.25
C GLN A 207 -14.45 11.56 -3.84
N GLU A 208 -13.82 10.91 -2.85
CA GLU A 208 -13.72 11.42 -1.49
C GLU A 208 -12.87 12.72 -1.43
N ARG A 209 -11.67 12.73 -2.02
CA ARG A 209 -10.77 13.91 -2.00
C ARG A 209 -11.35 15.07 -2.80
N HIS A 210 -11.89 14.80 -3.99
CA HIS A 210 -12.56 15.82 -4.79
C HIS A 210 -13.85 16.34 -4.13
N GLY A 211 -14.61 15.46 -3.47
CA GLY A 211 -15.77 15.86 -2.66
C GLY A 211 -15.40 16.81 -1.52
N GLY A 212 -14.27 16.54 -0.84
CA GLY A 212 -13.72 17.45 0.18
C GLY A 212 -13.28 18.80 -0.38
N PHE A 213 -12.66 18.80 -1.56
CA PHE A 213 -12.32 20.02 -2.30
C PHE A 213 -13.58 20.83 -2.65
N LEU A 214 -14.59 20.21 -3.26
CA LEU A 214 -15.84 20.86 -3.63
C LEU A 214 -16.57 21.45 -2.41
N ALA A 215 -16.68 20.67 -1.31
CA ALA A 215 -17.31 21.14 -0.09
C ALA A 215 -16.61 22.37 0.51
N ALA A 216 -15.27 22.44 0.43
CA ALA A 216 -14.54 23.61 0.92
C ALA A 216 -14.73 24.84 0.02
N MET A 217 -14.76 24.65 -1.31
CA MET A 217 -15.05 25.74 -2.27
C MET A 217 -16.46 26.28 -2.10
N GLU A 218 -17.45 25.41 -2.00
CA GLU A 218 -18.85 25.77 -1.77
C GLU A 218 -19.04 26.54 -0.45
N ALA A 219 -18.46 26.03 0.65
CA ALA A 219 -18.54 26.69 1.95
C ALA A 219 -17.93 28.10 1.96
N ALA A 220 -17.00 28.39 1.04
CA ALA A 220 -16.39 29.72 0.85
C ALA A 220 -17.13 30.56 -0.20
N GLY A 221 -18.24 30.09 -0.76
CA GLY A 221 -18.98 30.79 -1.82
C GLY A 221 -18.21 30.87 -3.14
N ARG A 222 -17.29 29.92 -3.41
CA ARG A 222 -16.44 29.91 -4.62
C ARG A 222 -17.00 28.89 -5.63
N ASN A 223 -17.15 29.33 -6.88
CA ASN A 223 -17.52 28.43 -7.97
C ASN A 223 -16.30 27.64 -8.46
N VAL A 224 -16.52 26.36 -8.75
CA VAL A 224 -15.51 25.51 -9.38
C VAL A 224 -15.75 25.48 -10.89
N ASP A 225 -14.77 25.97 -11.65
CA ASP A 225 -14.79 25.86 -13.10
C ASP A 225 -14.51 24.40 -13.52
N PRO A 226 -15.43 23.74 -14.26
CA PRO A 226 -15.20 22.37 -14.74
C PRO A 226 -13.89 22.18 -15.51
N ALA A 227 -13.40 23.21 -16.21
CA ALA A 227 -12.13 23.16 -16.93
C ALA A 227 -10.90 23.04 -16.00
N LEU A 228 -11.06 23.28 -14.70
CA LEU A 228 -10.03 23.16 -13.69
C LEU A 228 -10.09 21.84 -12.89
N ASN A 229 -10.98 20.93 -13.27
CA ASN A 229 -11.10 19.61 -12.66
C ASN A 229 -10.63 18.54 -13.66
N LEU A 230 -9.32 18.24 -13.67
CA LEU A 230 -8.73 17.37 -14.65
C LEU A 230 -8.44 15.98 -14.07
N GLU A 231 -8.91 14.97 -14.78
CA GLU A 231 -8.55 13.58 -14.52
C GLU A 231 -7.20 13.23 -15.16
N SER A 232 -6.44 12.44 -14.47
CA SER A 232 -5.23 11.81 -15.00
C SER A 232 -4.86 10.59 -14.15
N MET A 233 -4.03 9.69 -14.68
CA MET A 233 -3.43 8.65 -13.85
C MET A 233 -2.67 9.30 -12.68
N PRO A 234 -2.74 8.72 -11.46
CA PRO A 234 -2.10 9.30 -10.26
C PRO A 234 -0.59 9.06 -10.25
N THR A 235 0.07 9.49 -11.31
CA THR A 235 1.51 9.38 -11.59
C THR A 235 2.14 10.75 -11.78
N ARG A 236 3.49 10.83 -11.77
CA ARG A 236 4.20 12.06 -12.11
C ARG A 236 3.85 12.56 -13.52
N ASP A 237 3.82 11.66 -14.49
CA ASP A 237 3.47 12.00 -15.88
C ASP A 237 2.02 12.50 -16.00
N GLY A 238 1.09 11.85 -15.28
CA GLY A 238 -0.30 12.30 -15.22
C GLY A 238 -0.44 13.70 -14.62
N GLY A 239 0.25 13.96 -13.52
CA GLY A 239 0.29 15.29 -12.89
C GLY A 239 0.93 16.35 -13.78
N PHE A 240 2.03 15.99 -14.46
CA PHE A 240 2.70 16.87 -15.42
C PHE A 240 1.77 17.24 -16.59
N GLY A 241 1.11 16.28 -17.20
CA GLY A 241 0.19 16.49 -18.32
C GLY A 241 -1.03 17.33 -17.93
N ALA A 242 -1.68 16.99 -16.82
CA ALA A 242 -2.82 17.74 -16.30
C ALA A 242 -2.45 19.20 -15.98
N MET A 243 -1.30 19.42 -15.35
CA MET A 243 -0.83 20.75 -15.03
C MET A 243 -0.50 21.56 -16.30
N SER A 244 0.15 20.95 -17.31
CA SER A 244 0.43 21.62 -18.58
C SER A 244 -0.86 22.07 -19.28
N THR A 245 -1.94 21.25 -19.16
CA THR A 245 -3.24 21.60 -19.71
C THR A 245 -3.85 22.84 -19.02
N VAL A 246 -3.88 22.88 -17.68
CA VAL A 246 -4.43 24.06 -16.99
C VAL A 246 -3.57 25.30 -17.16
N LEU A 247 -2.27 25.18 -17.34
CA LEU A 247 -1.38 26.31 -17.62
C LEU A 247 -1.54 26.88 -19.02
N SER A 248 -2.13 26.15 -19.96
CA SER A 248 -2.42 26.65 -21.31
C SER A 248 -3.75 27.45 -21.39
N LEU A 249 -4.56 27.44 -20.32
CA LEU A 249 -5.80 28.19 -20.27
C LEU A 249 -5.51 29.72 -20.25
N ALA A 250 -6.37 30.51 -20.90
CA ALA A 250 -6.26 31.97 -20.89
C ALA A 250 -6.39 32.54 -19.46
N ASP A 251 -7.32 31.98 -18.67
CA ASP A 251 -7.52 32.31 -17.26
C ASP A 251 -7.03 31.15 -16.40
N ARG A 252 -5.77 31.24 -15.97
CA ARG A 252 -5.09 30.18 -15.22
C ARG A 252 -5.50 30.17 -13.75
N PRO A 253 -5.51 29.00 -13.09
CA PRO A 253 -5.65 28.94 -11.64
C PRO A 253 -4.42 29.52 -10.94
N THR A 254 -4.62 30.07 -9.75
CA THR A 254 -3.53 30.57 -8.89
C THR A 254 -3.08 29.54 -7.88
N ALA A 255 -3.86 28.47 -7.71
CA ALA A 255 -3.54 27.34 -6.83
C ALA A 255 -4.08 26.02 -7.40
N VAL A 256 -3.45 24.93 -7.00
CA VAL A 256 -3.74 23.58 -7.47
C VAL A 256 -3.76 22.61 -6.28
N VAL A 257 -4.85 21.88 -6.11
CA VAL A 257 -4.96 20.73 -5.22
C VAL A 257 -4.72 19.48 -6.07
N CYS A 258 -3.68 18.74 -5.78
CA CYS A 258 -3.39 17.49 -6.48
C CYS A 258 -3.96 16.29 -5.73
N TYR A 259 -4.36 15.27 -6.49
CA TYR A 259 -4.89 14.01 -5.96
C TYR A 259 -3.96 13.38 -4.90
N ASN A 260 -2.65 13.38 -5.16
CA ASN A 260 -1.63 12.89 -4.22
C ASN A 260 -0.29 13.59 -4.46
N ASP A 261 0.72 13.30 -3.64
CA ASP A 261 2.06 13.90 -3.73
C ASP A 261 2.76 13.57 -5.04
N VAL A 262 2.59 12.35 -5.55
CA VAL A 262 3.20 11.94 -6.83
C VAL A 262 2.66 12.79 -7.98
N THR A 263 1.36 13.04 -8.01
CA THR A 263 0.72 13.96 -8.97
C THR A 263 1.20 15.39 -8.76
N ALA A 264 1.32 15.84 -7.49
CA ALA A 264 1.79 17.20 -7.16
C ALA A 264 3.23 17.44 -7.63
N ILE A 265 4.12 16.48 -7.44
CA ILE A 265 5.52 16.56 -7.93
C ILE A 265 5.54 16.67 -9.46
N GLY A 266 4.71 15.91 -10.16
CA GLY A 266 4.53 16.04 -11.60
C GLY A 266 4.05 17.44 -12.01
N ALA A 267 3.05 17.98 -11.29
CA ALA A 267 2.54 19.33 -11.52
C ALA A 267 3.61 20.40 -11.26
N MET A 268 4.44 20.26 -10.21
CA MET A 268 5.56 21.17 -9.93
C MET A 268 6.58 21.20 -11.08
N LEU A 269 6.91 20.03 -11.65
CA LEU A 269 7.80 19.92 -12.79
C LEU A 269 7.24 20.64 -14.03
N ALA A 270 5.93 20.51 -14.28
CA ALA A 270 5.27 21.20 -15.38
C ALA A 270 5.27 22.72 -15.15
N ALA A 271 4.96 23.21 -13.94
CA ALA A 271 5.03 24.63 -13.59
C ALA A 271 6.43 25.20 -13.84
N ALA A 272 7.47 24.51 -13.37
CA ALA A 272 8.86 24.93 -13.60
C ALA A 272 9.22 24.99 -15.10
N ARG A 273 8.76 24.04 -15.92
CA ARG A 273 8.96 24.07 -17.38
C ARG A 273 8.25 25.22 -18.08
N HIS A 274 7.16 25.71 -17.50
CA HIS A 274 6.46 26.92 -17.97
C HIS A 274 7.02 28.22 -17.38
N GLY A 275 8.18 28.18 -16.71
CA GLY A 275 8.85 29.32 -16.11
C GLY A 275 8.18 29.87 -14.86
N LEU A 276 7.26 29.12 -14.22
CA LEU A 276 6.60 29.53 -12.99
C LEU A 276 7.36 29.04 -11.76
N VAL A 277 7.45 29.90 -10.76
CA VAL A 277 8.03 29.57 -9.45
C VAL A 277 6.91 29.11 -8.53
N VAL A 278 6.93 27.83 -8.19
CA VAL A 278 5.95 27.23 -7.26
C VAL A 278 6.06 27.89 -5.88
N GLY A 279 4.93 28.19 -5.27
CA GLY A 279 4.83 28.94 -4.01
C GLY A 279 4.87 30.46 -4.18
N ARG A 280 5.29 30.99 -5.33
CA ARG A 280 5.25 32.42 -5.65
C ARG A 280 4.22 32.73 -6.73
N ASP A 281 4.36 32.11 -7.90
CA ASP A 281 3.52 32.39 -9.07
C ASP A 281 2.29 31.49 -9.11
N ILE A 282 2.40 30.30 -8.52
CA ILE A 282 1.32 29.32 -8.37
C ILE A 282 1.53 28.47 -7.12
N ALA A 283 0.48 28.27 -6.33
CA ALA A 283 0.48 27.35 -5.20
C ALA A 283 0.16 25.93 -5.66
N ILE A 284 0.92 24.93 -5.20
CA ILE A 284 0.67 23.54 -5.49
C ILE A 284 0.67 22.75 -4.17
N VAL A 285 -0.38 21.94 -3.93
CA VAL A 285 -0.47 21.13 -2.72
C VAL A 285 -0.78 19.67 -3.07
N GLY A 286 -0.28 18.76 -2.24
CA GLY A 286 -0.41 17.31 -2.41
C GLY A 286 -1.31 16.66 -1.35
N PHE A 287 -1.22 15.33 -1.29
CA PHE A 287 -1.85 14.48 -0.30
C PHE A 287 -0.99 13.22 -0.14
N ASP A 288 -0.79 12.73 1.05
CA ASP A 288 -0.12 11.52 1.56
C ASP A 288 1.04 11.83 2.52
N ASP A 289 1.79 12.91 2.36
CA ASP A 289 3.04 13.28 3.04
C ASP A 289 4.13 12.20 2.89
N THR A 290 4.30 11.71 1.67
CA THR A 290 5.40 10.80 1.35
C THR A 290 6.75 11.41 1.68
N SER A 291 7.78 10.57 1.90
CA SER A 291 9.14 11.04 2.20
C SER A 291 9.69 12.03 1.16
N GLU A 292 9.28 11.91 -0.11
CA GLU A 292 9.67 12.83 -1.18
C GLU A 292 9.12 14.25 -0.99
N ALA A 293 7.93 14.41 -0.40
CA ALA A 293 7.26 15.70 -0.25
C ALA A 293 8.11 16.76 0.49
N ARG A 294 8.93 16.31 1.44
CA ARG A 294 9.82 17.16 2.23
C ARG A 294 11.16 17.46 1.56
N HIS A 295 11.53 16.69 0.53
CA HIS A 295 12.85 16.78 -0.11
C HIS A 295 12.82 17.42 -1.51
N VAL A 296 11.64 17.58 -2.11
CA VAL A 296 11.52 18.36 -3.35
C VAL A 296 11.69 19.84 -3.07
N SER A 297 12.08 20.62 -4.08
CA SER A 297 12.26 22.07 -3.95
C SER A 297 11.34 22.82 -4.93
N PRO A 298 10.47 23.68 -4.41
CA PRO A 298 10.17 23.95 -2.99
C PRO A 298 9.53 22.74 -2.29
N ALA A 299 9.71 22.63 -0.95
CA ALA A 299 9.14 21.53 -0.18
C ALA A 299 7.60 21.55 -0.25
N LEU A 300 6.99 20.38 -0.49
CA LEU A 300 5.58 20.23 -0.81
C LEU A 300 4.69 20.35 0.44
N THR A 301 3.76 21.30 0.43
CA THR A 301 2.61 21.37 1.35
C THR A 301 1.66 20.26 1.01
N THR A 302 1.25 19.47 1.99
CA THR A 302 0.47 18.25 1.75
C THR A 302 -0.41 17.89 2.96
N VAL A 303 -1.16 16.80 2.84
CA VAL A 303 -1.94 16.20 3.93
C VAL A 303 -1.25 14.91 4.36
N ALA A 304 -0.77 14.86 5.59
CA ALA A 304 -0.17 13.67 6.17
C ALA A 304 -1.25 12.67 6.63
N VAL A 305 -1.12 11.41 6.20
CA VAL A 305 -2.02 10.31 6.53
C VAL A 305 -1.34 9.13 7.24
N ASP A 306 -0.06 9.25 7.53
CA ASP A 306 0.77 8.23 8.20
C ASP A 306 0.65 6.85 7.55
N PRO A 307 1.24 6.62 6.37
CA PRO A 307 1.16 5.34 5.67
C PRO A 307 1.68 4.17 6.51
N VAL A 308 2.75 4.37 7.29
CA VAL A 308 3.33 3.35 8.18
C VAL A 308 2.32 2.96 9.26
N GLY A 309 1.74 3.94 9.95
CA GLY A 309 0.73 3.69 10.99
C GLY A 309 -0.54 3.01 10.44
N LEU A 310 -0.98 3.38 9.23
CA LEU A 310 -2.07 2.68 8.54
C LEU A 310 -1.71 1.22 8.27
N GLY A 311 -0.47 0.94 7.84
CA GLY A 311 0.02 -0.42 7.62
C GLY A 311 0.09 -1.24 8.90
N GLU A 312 0.58 -0.65 9.99
CA GLU A 312 0.61 -1.28 11.32
C GLU A 312 -0.81 -1.65 11.79
N ARG A 313 -1.76 -0.73 11.62
CA ARG A 313 -3.15 -0.96 12.00
C ARG A 313 -3.82 -2.04 11.15
N ALA A 314 -3.56 -2.05 9.83
CA ALA A 314 -4.07 -3.08 8.93
C ALA A 314 -3.57 -4.47 9.32
N ALA A 315 -2.28 -4.63 9.58
CA ALA A 315 -1.72 -5.90 10.02
C ALA A 315 -2.27 -6.36 11.37
N ALA A 316 -2.41 -5.46 12.34
CA ALA A 316 -2.97 -5.78 13.66
C ALA A 316 -4.41 -6.28 13.57
N LEU A 317 -5.26 -5.61 12.79
CA LEU A 317 -6.66 -6.01 12.57
C LEU A 317 -6.77 -7.35 11.83
N LEU A 318 -5.94 -7.57 10.79
CA LEU A 318 -5.93 -8.84 10.09
C LEU A 318 -5.50 -9.99 11.01
N LEU A 319 -4.45 -9.80 11.82
CA LEU A 319 -3.99 -10.80 12.79
C LEU A 319 -5.07 -11.12 13.84
N LYS A 320 -5.85 -10.12 14.27
CA LYS A 320 -7.00 -10.34 15.14
C LYS A 320 -8.01 -11.29 14.48
N GLN A 321 -8.36 -11.08 13.21
CA GLN A 321 -9.27 -11.95 12.46
C GLN A 321 -8.70 -13.36 12.22
N ILE A 322 -7.40 -13.50 11.97
CA ILE A 322 -6.76 -14.81 11.81
C ILE A 322 -6.84 -15.62 13.12
N ASN A 323 -6.68 -14.97 14.27
CA ASN A 323 -6.70 -15.61 15.57
C ASN A 323 -8.12 -15.84 16.11
N ASP A 324 -9.08 -15.02 15.71
CA ASP A 324 -10.50 -15.12 16.06
C ASP A 324 -11.36 -14.92 14.80
N PRO A 325 -11.65 -16.00 14.07
CA PRO A 325 -12.48 -15.94 12.85
C PRO A 325 -13.93 -15.49 13.09
N ALA A 326 -14.39 -15.48 14.34
CA ALA A 326 -15.72 -14.99 14.71
C ALA A 326 -15.73 -13.51 15.07
N ALA A 327 -14.56 -12.84 15.09
CA ALA A 327 -14.48 -11.41 15.37
C ALA A 327 -15.25 -10.58 14.33
N GLU A 328 -16.08 -9.66 14.82
CA GLU A 328 -16.80 -8.73 13.95
C GLU A 328 -15.83 -7.83 13.15
N PRO A 329 -16.18 -7.49 11.91
CA PRO A 329 -15.39 -6.57 11.10
C PRO A 329 -15.22 -5.21 11.79
N GLU A 330 -13.99 -4.68 11.78
CA GLU A 330 -13.66 -3.38 12.36
C GLU A 330 -13.29 -2.38 11.27
N SER A 331 -13.70 -1.12 11.48
CA SER A 331 -13.34 0.00 10.63
C SER A 331 -12.37 0.92 11.34
N PHE A 332 -11.27 1.25 10.69
CA PHE A 332 -10.34 2.27 11.17
C PHE A 332 -10.17 3.38 10.13
N ILE A 333 -10.39 4.62 10.57
CA ILE A 333 -10.17 5.82 9.75
C ILE A 333 -8.99 6.56 10.36
N GLY A 334 -7.87 6.57 9.62
CA GLY A 334 -6.66 7.29 10.01
C GLY A 334 -6.81 8.79 9.82
N SER A 335 -6.28 9.58 10.75
CA SER A 335 -6.31 11.04 10.66
C SER A 335 -5.56 11.57 9.45
N ALA A 336 -6.03 12.70 8.90
CA ALA A 336 -5.43 13.38 7.76
C ALA A 336 -5.08 14.83 8.16
N ASN A 337 -3.82 15.09 8.46
CA ASN A 337 -3.35 16.37 9.03
C ASN A 337 -2.65 17.23 7.98
N LEU A 338 -2.96 18.53 7.97
CA LEU A 338 -2.29 19.49 7.07
C LEU A 338 -0.85 19.71 7.52
N VAL A 339 0.09 19.58 6.58
CA VAL A 339 1.51 19.89 6.74
C VAL A 339 1.87 21.02 5.80
N ILE A 340 2.05 22.22 6.36
CA ILE A 340 2.39 23.42 5.60
C ILE A 340 3.90 23.44 5.36
N ARG A 341 4.30 23.61 4.08
CA ARG A 341 5.67 23.80 3.62
C ARG A 341 5.72 24.97 2.63
N GLU A 342 6.66 24.97 1.71
CA GLU A 342 6.95 26.11 0.84
C GLU A 342 6.00 26.23 -0.36
N SER A 343 5.53 25.11 -0.92
CA SER A 343 4.86 25.06 -2.22
C SER A 343 3.50 25.76 -2.28
N CYS A 344 2.88 26.08 -1.13
CA CYS A 344 1.62 26.85 -1.08
C CYS A 344 1.83 28.37 -0.99
N GLY A 345 3.08 28.84 -0.85
CA GLY A 345 3.41 30.27 -0.74
C GLY A 345 3.10 30.93 0.61
N ALA A 346 2.67 30.16 1.64
CA ALA A 346 2.34 30.71 2.96
C ALA A 346 3.52 31.46 3.60
N TYR A 347 4.73 30.92 3.50
CA TYR A 347 5.94 31.54 4.06
C TYR A 347 6.31 32.86 3.37
N GLN A 348 6.14 32.95 2.05
CA GLN A 348 6.43 34.17 1.30
C GLN A 348 5.47 35.30 1.65
N ARG A 349 4.18 34.98 1.82
CA ARG A 349 3.16 35.94 2.25
C ARG A 349 3.40 36.43 3.68
N ALA A 350 3.82 35.55 4.59
CA ALA A 350 4.17 35.92 5.96
C ALA A 350 5.37 36.90 5.98
N LEU A 351 6.40 36.64 5.17
CA LEU A 351 7.56 37.55 5.05
C LEU A 351 7.17 38.92 4.46
N ALA A 352 6.32 38.94 3.43
CA ALA A 352 5.82 40.17 2.83
C ALA A 352 4.92 41.02 3.75
N ALA A 353 4.23 40.37 4.73
CA ALA A 353 3.41 41.06 5.72
C ALA A 353 4.20 41.56 6.93
N ALA A 354 5.44 41.12 7.12
CA ALA A 354 6.31 41.47 8.23
C ALA A 354 7.33 42.57 7.88
N GLY A 355 7.49 42.93 6.60
CA GLY A 355 8.36 44.01 6.10
C GLY A 355 7.57 45.18 5.55
#